data_b8134bfb30c35d0033a8c7cabdc3850f
#
_entry.id   b8134bfb30c35d0033a8c7cabdc3850f
#
_cell.length_a   1.000
_cell.length_b   1.000
_cell.length_c   1.000
_cell.angle_alpha   90.00
_cell.angle_beta   90.00
_cell.angle_gamma   90.00
#
_symmetry.space_group_name_H-M   'P 1'
#
loop_
_entity.id
_entity.type
_entity.pdbx_description
1 polymer ?
#
loop_
_entity_poly.entity_id
_entity_poly.type
_entity_poly.pdbx_seq_one_letter_code
_entity_poly.pdbx_strand_id
1 'polypeptide(L)'
;MLQSPAQRYQADLDSGAIVPDEAQRITVDALQDLYLRLEDRAQVKPGLLDRFLNRSRSAPEQGLYLWGGVGRGKTYLMDAFFEALSFDKKKRMHFNRFMQRVHEELTELSGMKNPLDAVADRIASETIVLCFDEFYVSDIGDAMLLGGLMQALFDRGITLVATSNIPP
;
A
#
# COMPACT_ATOMS: atom_id res chain seq x y z
N MET A 1 -12.35 -0.96 19.83
CA MET A 1 -12.53 -0.48 18.44
C MET A 1 -11.20 0.00 17.93
N LEU A 2 -10.85 -0.33 16.69
CA LEU A 2 -9.68 0.24 16.04
C LEU A 2 -9.92 1.74 15.82
N GLN A 3 -8.95 2.56 16.22
CA GLN A 3 -9.00 4.01 15.96
C GLN A 3 -8.63 4.28 14.52
N SER A 4 -9.35 5.18 13.84
CA SER A 4 -8.95 5.65 12.53
C SER A 4 -7.63 6.46 12.60
N PRO A 5 -6.92 6.68 11.48
CA PRO A 5 -5.70 7.49 11.46
C PRO A 5 -5.89 8.87 12.12
N ALA A 6 -6.96 9.57 11.80
CA ALA A 6 -7.26 10.88 12.38
C ALA A 6 -7.58 10.81 13.88
N GLN A 7 -8.33 9.79 14.32
CA GLN A 7 -8.64 9.60 15.74
C GLN A 7 -7.38 9.32 16.56
N ARG A 8 -6.49 8.48 16.05
CA ARG A 8 -5.22 8.18 16.72
C ARG A 8 -4.34 9.42 16.82
N TYR A 9 -4.19 10.16 15.71
CA TYR A 9 -3.41 11.39 15.67
C TYR A 9 -3.94 12.43 16.67
N GLN A 10 -5.26 12.62 16.74
CA GLN A 10 -5.87 13.55 17.69
C GLN A 10 -5.65 13.10 19.14
N ALA A 11 -5.81 11.83 19.45
CA ALA A 11 -5.57 11.30 20.79
C ALA A 11 -4.11 11.50 21.23
N ASP A 12 -3.15 11.30 20.32
CA ASP A 12 -1.73 11.50 20.60
C ASP A 12 -1.37 13.00 20.79
N LEU A 13 -2.05 13.92 20.07
CA LEU A 13 -1.95 15.36 20.32
C LEU A 13 -2.53 15.74 21.69
N ASP A 14 -3.71 15.24 22.02
CA ASP A 14 -4.41 15.54 23.28
C ASP A 14 -3.64 15.04 24.51
N SER A 15 -2.95 13.91 24.36
CA SER A 15 -2.09 13.35 25.42
C SER A 15 -0.71 14.02 25.52
N GLY A 16 -0.33 14.84 24.55
CA GLY A 16 0.99 15.44 24.45
C GLY A 16 2.09 14.45 24.00
N ALA A 17 1.72 13.29 23.48
CA ALA A 17 2.67 12.31 22.96
C ALA A 17 3.36 12.80 21.69
N ILE A 18 2.69 13.65 20.92
CA ILE A 18 3.21 14.33 19.73
C ILE A 18 2.96 15.82 19.78
N VAL A 19 3.76 16.57 19.03
CA VAL A 19 3.61 18.02 18.89
C VAL A 19 2.90 18.33 17.57
N PRO A 20 2.00 19.33 17.51
CA PRO A 20 1.33 19.72 16.28
C PRO A 20 2.32 20.07 15.16
N ASP A 21 2.12 19.45 13.98
CA ASP A 21 2.89 19.70 12.76
C ASP A 21 1.91 19.77 11.59
N GLU A 22 1.92 20.87 10.85
CA GLU A 22 1.01 21.12 9.74
C GLU A 22 1.19 20.10 8.59
N ALA A 23 2.44 19.71 8.30
CA ALA A 23 2.71 18.73 7.25
C ALA A 23 2.18 17.34 7.66
N GLN A 24 2.31 16.99 8.95
CA GLN A 24 1.71 15.75 9.46
C GLN A 24 0.18 15.80 9.38
N ARG A 25 -0.44 16.93 9.74
CA ARG A 25 -1.90 17.09 9.68
C ARG A 25 -2.43 16.88 8.27
N ILE A 26 -1.82 17.51 7.26
CA ILE A 26 -2.19 17.31 5.84
C ILE A 26 -2.04 15.84 5.44
N THR A 27 -0.99 15.19 5.89
CA THR A 27 -0.76 13.77 5.60
C THR A 27 -1.80 12.88 6.28
N VAL A 28 -2.16 13.17 7.53
CA VAL A 28 -3.21 12.46 8.26
C VAL A 28 -4.56 12.59 7.57
N ASP A 29 -4.91 13.78 7.08
CA ASP A 29 -6.16 14.01 6.34
C ASP A 29 -6.20 13.15 5.07
N ALA A 30 -5.10 13.06 4.32
CA ALA A 30 -4.99 12.22 3.13
C ALA A 30 -5.07 10.72 3.46
N LEU A 31 -4.40 10.28 4.54
CA LEU A 31 -4.47 8.90 5.01
C LEU A 31 -5.86 8.52 5.54
N GLN A 32 -6.55 9.46 6.19
CA GLN A 32 -7.91 9.28 6.66
C GLN A 32 -8.90 9.10 5.49
N ASP A 33 -8.76 9.92 4.44
CA ASP A 33 -9.59 9.80 3.25
C ASP A 33 -9.35 8.44 2.55
N LEU A 34 -8.10 8.04 2.38
CA LEU A 34 -7.76 6.74 1.80
C LEU A 34 -8.27 5.58 2.68
N TYR A 35 -8.14 5.69 4.00
CA TYR A 35 -8.67 4.71 4.95
C TYR A 35 -10.17 4.49 4.76
N LEU A 36 -10.96 5.56 4.68
CA LEU A 36 -12.41 5.48 4.49
C LEU A 36 -12.78 4.80 3.18
N ARG A 37 -12.11 5.15 2.07
CA ARG A 37 -12.33 4.53 0.76
C ARG A 37 -12.00 3.04 0.76
N LEU A 38 -10.93 2.63 1.43
CA LEU A 38 -10.52 1.23 1.53
C LEU A 38 -11.44 0.41 2.42
N GLU A 39 -11.90 0.97 3.54
CA GLU A 39 -12.88 0.31 4.41
C GLU A 39 -14.22 0.10 3.70
N ASP A 40 -14.72 1.11 2.99
CA ASP A 40 -15.93 1.01 2.19
C ASP A 40 -15.78 -0.09 1.11
N ARG A 41 -14.68 -0.06 0.38
CA ARG A 41 -14.36 -1.08 -0.62
C ARG A 41 -14.28 -2.50 -0.04
N ALA A 42 -13.69 -2.67 1.14
CA ALA A 42 -13.56 -3.97 1.79
C ALA A 42 -14.91 -4.55 2.25
N GLN A 43 -15.89 -3.69 2.53
CA GLN A 43 -17.25 -4.10 2.93
C GLN A 43 -18.12 -4.50 1.73
N VAL A 44 -17.80 -4.05 0.53
CA VAL A 44 -18.55 -4.42 -0.68
C VAL A 44 -18.28 -5.90 -0.99
N LYS A 45 -19.27 -6.76 -0.68
CA LYS A 45 -19.22 -8.17 -1.07
C LYS A 45 -19.37 -8.27 -2.59
N PRO A 46 -18.46 -8.95 -3.30
CA PRO A 46 -18.63 -9.18 -4.73
C PRO A 46 -19.95 -9.92 -4.95
N GLY A 47 -20.82 -9.37 -5.80
CA GLY A 47 -22.06 -10.01 -6.19
C GLY A 47 -21.80 -11.37 -6.86
N LEU A 48 -22.79 -12.27 -6.83
CA LEU A 48 -22.67 -13.59 -7.48
C LEU A 48 -22.32 -13.45 -8.97
N LEU A 49 -22.83 -12.42 -9.66
CA LEU A 49 -22.54 -12.11 -11.07
C LEU A 49 -21.08 -11.64 -11.28
N ASP A 50 -20.50 -10.89 -10.34
CA ASP A 50 -19.11 -10.44 -10.40
C ASP A 50 -18.13 -11.60 -10.27
N ARG A 51 -18.49 -12.62 -9.47
CA ARG A 51 -17.73 -13.88 -9.36
C ARG A 51 -17.72 -14.67 -10.66
N PHE A 52 -18.85 -14.71 -11.38
CA PHE A 52 -18.98 -15.42 -12.65
C PHE A 52 -18.27 -14.73 -13.81
N LEU A 53 -18.26 -13.39 -13.82
CA LEU A 53 -17.70 -12.61 -14.92
C LEU A 53 -16.21 -12.28 -14.74
N ASN A 54 -15.56 -12.76 -13.67
CA ASN A 54 -14.18 -12.42 -13.33
C ASN A 54 -13.93 -10.88 -13.29
N ARG A 55 -15.00 -10.09 -13.14
CA ARG A 55 -15.03 -8.63 -13.13
C ARG A 55 -14.81 -8.01 -11.75
N SER A 56 -14.50 -8.82 -10.76
CA SER A 56 -14.31 -8.41 -9.34
C SER A 56 -13.04 -7.61 -9.08
N ARG A 57 -12.37 -7.13 -10.11
CA ARG A 57 -11.21 -6.25 -9.95
C ARG A 57 -11.69 -4.81 -9.98
N SER A 58 -12.12 -4.30 -8.83
CA SER A 58 -12.32 -2.86 -8.67
C SER A 58 -11.03 -2.14 -9.02
N ALA A 59 -11.12 -0.97 -9.66
CA ALA A 59 -9.95 -0.12 -9.84
C ALA A 59 -9.24 0.11 -8.49
N PRO A 60 -7.91 0.26 -8.46
CA PRO A 60 -7.22 0.61 -7.22
C PRO A 60 -7.70 1.96 -6.72
N GLU A 61 -7.69 2.16 -5.41
CA GLU A 61 -7.79 3.50 -4.86
C GLU A 61 -6.51 4.27 -5.19
N GLN A 62 -6.63 5.58 -5.34
CA GLN A 62 -5.45 6.42 -5.48
C GLN A 62 -4.61 6.31 -4.20
N GLY A 63 -3.42 5.74 -4.31
CA GLY A 63 -2.50 5.55 -3.21
C GLY A 63 -1.77 6.84 -2.80
N LEU A 64 -0.86 6.72 -1.84
CA LEU A 64 -0.13 7.84 -1.29
C LEU A 64 1.37 7.56 -1.29
N TYR A 65 2.15 8.61 -1.60
CA TYR A 65 3.60 8.61 -1.47
C TYR A 65 4.00 9.64 -0.42
N LEU A 66 4.42 9.15 0.76
CA LEU A 66 4.81 9.97 1.91
C LEU A 66 6.32 10.19 1.88
N TRP A 67 6.74 11.37 1.48
CA TRP A 67 8.16 11.68 1.39
C TRP A 67 8.59 12.82 2.34
N GLY A 68 9.85 12.82 2.68
CA GLY A 68 10.43 13.83 3.55
C GLY A 68 11.65 13.31 4.31
N GLY A 69 12.38 14.20 4.96
CA GLY A 69 13.56 13.87 5.74
C GLY A 69 13.32 12.86 6.87
N VAL A 70 14.39 12.32 7.40
CA VAL A 70 14.37 11.44 8.57
C VAL A 70 13.77 12.18 9.78
N GLY A 71 13.02 11.48 10.61
CA GLY A 71 12.43 12.05 11.84
C GLY A 71 11.15 12.85 11.65
N ARG A 72 10.56 12.87 10.44
CA ARG A 72 9.30 13.59 10.15
C ARG A 72 8.03 12.80 10.51
N GLY A 73 8.16 11.67 11.18
CA GLY A 73 7.01 10.87 11.63
C GLY A 73 6.36 9.99 10.57
N LYS A 74 6.99 9.77 9.40
CA LYS A 74 6.43 8.92 8.33
C LYS A 74 6.08 7.51 8.80
N THR A 75 6.96 6.90 9.58
CA THR A 75 6.73 5.55 10.15
C THR A 75 5.52 5.55 11.07
N TYR A 76 5.41 6.53 11.98
CA TYR A 76 4.27 6.71 12.87
C TYR A 76 2.95 6.85 12.08
N LEU A 77 2.94 7.69 11.04
CA LEU A 77 1.75 7.90 10.20
C LEU A 77 1.38 6.63 9.43
N MET A 78 2.38 5.89 8.92
CA MET A 78 2.15 4.59 8.27
C MET A 78 1.62 3.55 9.27
N ASP A 79 2.14 3.51 10.51
CA ASP A 79 1.64 2.64 11.58
C ASP A 79 0.17 2.95 11.88
N ALA A 80 -0.15 4.22 12.09
CA ALA A 80 -1.52 4.68 12.37
C ALA A 80 -2.50 4.27 11.26
N PHE A 81 -2.09 4.41 10.00
CA PHE A 81 -2.90 4.01 8.86
C PHE A 81 -3.05 2.48 8.75
N PHE A 82 -1.93 1.76 8.75
CA PHE A 82 -1.94 0.31 8.53
C PHE A 82 -2.68 -0.45 9.62
N GLU A 83 -2.49 -0.06 10.88
CA GLU A 83 -3.16 -0.69 12.03
C GLU A 83 -4.65 -0.37 12.07
N ALA A 84 -5.08 0.80 11.57
CA ALA A 84 -6.49 1.19 11.53
C ALA A 84 -7.33 0.33 10.57
N LEU A 85 -6.74 -0.17 9.47
CA LEU A 85 -7.46 -0.98 8.49
C LEU A 85 -7.99 -2.26 9.14
N SER A 86 -9.32 -2.51 9.04
CA SER A 86 -10.01 -3.59 9.73
C SER A 86 -9.90 -4.95 9.05
N PHE A 87 -9.47 -5.01 7.80
CA PHE A 87 -9.41 -6.24 6.99
C PHE A 87 -8.00 -6.85 6.96
N ASP A 88 -7.95 -8.18 6.73
CA ASP A 88 -6.69 -8.95 6.73
C ASP A 88 -5.89 -8.83 5.42
N LYS A 89 -6.57 -8.48 4.31
CA LYS A 89 -5.94 -8.33 2.99
C LYS A 89 -5.13 -7.04 2.89
N LYS A 90 -4.18 -6.87 3.78
CA LYS A 90 -3.23 -5.76 3.82
C LYS A 90 -1.83 -6.31 4.08
N LYS A 91 -0.82 -5.77 3.41
CA LYS A 91 0.57 -6.15 3.63
C LYS A 91 1.45 -4.92 3.76
N ARG A 92 2.41 -5.00 4.67
CA ARG A 92 3.44 -3.99 4.88
C ARG A 92 4.81 -4.64 4.95
N MET A 93 5.77 -4.08 4.24
CA MET A 93 7.14 -4.55 4.23
C MET A 93 8.09 -3.48 3.72
N HIS A 94 9.37 -3.64 4.00
CA HIS A 94 10.40 -2.84 3.35
C HIS A 94 10.44 -3.11 1.85
N PHE A 95 10.63 -2.07 1.06
CA PHE A 95 10.67 -2.16 -0.40
C PHE A 95 11.71 -3.17 -0.90
N ASN A 96 12.90 -3.21 -0.29
CA ASN A 96 13.94 -4.17 -0.66
C ASN A 96 13.50 -5.64 -0.48
N ARG A 97 12.76 -5.93 0.59
CA ARG A 97 12.21 -7.28 0.81
C ARG A 97 11.17 -7.65 -0.24
N PHE A 98 10.36 -6.69 -0.63
CA PHE A 98 9.41 -6.89 -1.71
C PHE A 98 10.10 -7.23 -3.03
N MET A 99 11.13 -6.47 -3.41
CA MET A 99 11.88 -6.74 -4.64
C MET A 99 12.60 -8.09 -4.59
N GLN A 100 13.18 -8.46 -3.45
CA GLN A 100 13.77 -9.79 -3.28
C GLN A 100 12.74 -10.90 -3.52
N ARG A 101 11.55 -10.81 -2.92
CA ARG A 101 10.46 -11.74 -3.16
C ARG A 101 10.08 -11.82 -4.64
N VAL A 102 9.97 -10.66 -5.30
CA VAL A 102 9.64 -10.60 -6.74
C VAL A 102 10.68 -11.34 -7.58
N HIS A 103 11.97 -11.14 -7.31
CA HIS A 103 13.04 -11.85 -8.01
C HIS A 103 13.02 -13.35 -7.78
N GLU A 104 12.76 -13.78 -6.54
CA GLU A 104 12.62 -15.21 -6.19
C GLU A 104 11.44 -15.85 -6.97
N GLU A 105 10.27 -15.21 -6.94
CA GLU A 105 9.09 -15.69 -7.65
C GLU A 105 9.28 -15.71 -9.18
N LEU A 106 9.93 -14.70 -9.76
CA LEU A 106 10.26 -14.68 -11.19
C LEU A 106 11.22 -15.79 -11.58
N THR A 107 12.15 -16.16 -10.71
CA THR A 107 13.06 -17.27 -10.91
C THR A 107 12.31 -18.60 -10.93
N GLU A 108 11.38 -18.80 -10.00
CA GLU A 108 10.50 -19.98 -9.96
C GLU A 108 9.62 -20.10 -11.21
N LEU A 109 9.18 -18.96 -11.75
CA LEU A 109 8.30 -18.87 -12.91
C LEU A 109 9.07 -18.76 -14.25
N SER A 110 10.37 -19.03 -14.22
CA SER A 110 11.20 -19.01 -15.42
C SER A 110 10.67 -20.00 -16.48
N GLY A 111 10.49 -19.52 -17.71
CA GLY A 111 9.89 -20.29 -18.80
C GLY A 111 8.38 -20.10 -18.99
N MET A 112 7.68 -19.42 -18.11
CA MET A 112 6.29 -19.00 -18.34
C MET A 112 6.22 -17.84 -19.34
N LYS A 113 5.11 -17.76 -20.08
CA LYS A 113 4.90 -16.74 -21.10
C LYS A 113 4.85 -15.31 -20.53
N ASN A 114 4.25 -15.13 -19.36
CA ASN A 114 4.08 -13.84 -18.69
C ASN A 114 4.35 -13.99 -17.18
N PRO A 115 5.61 -14.14 -16.76
CA PRO A 115 5.92 -14.44 -15.36
C PRO A 115 5.56 -13.26 -14.43
N LEU A 116 5.67 -12.03 -14.91
CA LEU A 116 5.34 -10.83 -14.13
C LEU A 116 3.85 -10.74 -13.78
N ASP A 117 2.99 -11.10 -14.72
CA ASP A 117 1.54 -11.20 -14.47
C ASP A 117 1.22 -12.27 -13.43
N ALA A 118 1.90 -13.40 -13.48
CA ALA A 118 1.72 -14.48 -12.51
C ALA A 118 2.16 -14.03 -11.08
N VAL A 119 3.27 -13.30 -10.97
CA VAL A 119 3.68 -12.69 -9.70
C VAL A 119 2.63 -11.71 -9.19
N ALA A 120 2.12 -10.83 -10.06
CA ALA A 120 1.07 -9.88 -9.71
C ALA A 120 -0.23 -10.57 -9.29
N ASP A 121 -0.61 -11.67 -9.93
CA ASP A 121 -1.78 -12.49 -9.54
C ASP A 121 -1.60 -13.10 -8.14
N ARG A 122 -0.42 -13.62 -7.81
CA ARG A 122 -0.11 -14.15 -6.47
C ARG A 122 -0.25 -13.05 -5.41
N ILE A 123 0.37 -11.90 -5.64
CA ILE A 123 0.29 -10.75 -4.71
C ILE A 123 -1.18 -10.29 -4.54
N ALA A 124 -1.93 -10.17 -5.64
CA ALA A 124 -3.33 -9.73 -5.61
C ALA A 124 -4.28 -10.73 -4.93
N SER A 125 -3.92 -12.00 -4.86
CA SER A 125 -4.68 -12.99 -4.08
C SER A 125 -4.55 -12.77 -2.58
N GLU A 126 -3.42 -12.21 -2.14
CA GLU A 126 -3.05 -12.05 -0.74
C GLU A 126 -3.42 -10.69 -0.16
N THR A 127 -3.47 -9.63 -0.99
CA THR A 127 -3.66 -8.26 -0.50
C THR A 127 -4.40 -7.37 -1.48
N ILE A 128 -5.08 -6.35 -0.95
CA ILE A 128 -5.66 -5.24 -1.71
C ILE A 128 -4.94 -3.92 -1.44
N VAL A 129 -4.16 -3.88 -0.35
CA VAL A 129 -3.34 -2.72 0.04
C VAL A 129 -1.92 -3.19 0.31
N LEU A 130 -0.98 -2.56 -0.35
CA LEU A 130 0.45 -2.81 -0.20
C LEU A 130 1.13 -1.56 0.32
N CYS A 131 1.73 -1.67 1.50
CA CYS A 131 2.47 -0.59 2.14
C CYS A 131 3.97 -0.87 2.09
N PHE A 132 4.72 0.08 1.55
CA PHE A 132 6.17 0.01 1.51
C PHE A 132 6.82 0.98 2.48
N ASP A 133 7.68 0.46 3.34
CA ASP A 133 8.63 1.27 4.07
C ASP A 133 9.90 1.44 3.24
N GLU A 134 10.46 2.65 3.28
CA GLU A 134 11.73 3.00 2.64
C GLU A 134 11.74 2.69 1.13
N PHE A 135 10.72 3.19 0.43
CA PHE A 135 10.66 3.05 -1.03
C PHE A 135 11.83 3.79 -1.68
N TYR A 136 12.76 3.02 -2.20
CA TYR A 136 13.94 3.52 -2.88
C TYR A 136 14.44 2.52 -3.91
N VAL A 137 14.51 2.95 -5.17
CA VAL A 137 15.00 2.14 -6.28
C VAL A 137 16.42 2.59 -6.62
N SER A 138 17.40 1.75 -6.32
CA SER A 138 18.82 2.04 -6.57
C SER A 138 19.38 1.34 -7.81
N ASP A 139 18.72 0.29 -8.26
CA ASP A 139 19.16 -0.52 -9.39
C ASP A 139 18.30 -0.27 -10.63
N ILE A 140 18.95 -0.17 -11.82
CA ILE A 140 18.25 0.07 -13.08
C ILE A 140 17.38 -1.13 -13.47
N GLY A 141 17.85 -2.35 -13.18
CA GLY A 141 17.08 -3.57 -13.45
C GLY A 141 15.79 -3.61 -12.64
N ASP A 142 15.86 -3.26 -11.35
CA ASP A 142 14.70 -3.12 -10.49
C ASP A 142 13.76 -2.02 -11.00
N ALA A 143 14.28 -0.89 -11.45
CA ALA A 143 13.46 0.20 -11.99
C ALA A 143 12.66 -0.24 -13.23
N MET A 144 13.29 -0.97 -14.14
CA MET A 144 12.64 -1.48 -15.35
C MET A 144 11.57 -2.52 -15.03
N LEU A 145 11.87 -3.44 -14.11
CA LEU A 145 10.94 -4.46 -13.65
C LEU A 145 9.75 -3.85 -12.90
N LEU A 146 10.04 -2.88 -12.05
CA LEU A 146 9.05 -2.24 -11.17
C LEU A 146 7.94 -1.56 -11.96
N GLY A 147 8.25 -0.87 -13.05
CA GLY A 147 7.24 -0.20 -13.88
C GLY A 147 6.16 -1.17 -14.38
N GLY A 148 6.57 -2.29 -14.96
CA GLY A 148 5.66 -3.34 -15.42
C GLY A 148 4.91 -4.01 -14.28
N LEU A 149 5.59 -4.29 -13.17
CA LEU A 149 4.97 -4.90 -11.99
C LEU A 149 3.92 -3.98 -11.36
N MET A 150 4.21 -2.70 -11.17
CA MET A 150 3.26 -1.74 -10.62
C MET A 150 2.01 -1.63 -11.48
N GLN A 151 2.16 -1.55 -12.81
CA GLN A 151 1.01 -1.55 -13.72
C GLN A 151 0.18 -2.83 -13.54
N ALA A 152 0.83 -4.00 -13.53
CA ALA A 152 0.13 -5.28 -13.34
C ALA A 152 -0.59 -5.37 -11.99
N LEU A 153 -0.04 -4.78 -10.91
CA LEU A 153 -0.67 -4.71 -9.60
C LEU A 153 -1.87 -3.75 -9.60
N PHE A 154 -1.75 -2.59 -10.21
CA PHE A 154 -2.85 -1.62 -10.33
C PHE A 154 -4.00 -2.18 -11.18
N ASP A 155 -3.70 -2.86 -12.28
CA ASP A 155 -4.71 -3.55 -13.10
C ASP A 155 -5.48 -4.61 -12.30
N ARG A 156 -4.90 -5.10 -11.21
CA ARG A 156 -5.51 -6.05 -10.27
C ARG A 156 -6.16 -5.39 -9.06
N GLY A 157 -6.21 -4.06 -9.06
CA GLY A 157 -6.90 -3.29 -8.04
C GLY A 157 -6.12 -3.16 -6.73
N ILE A 158 -4.80 -3.36 -6.72
CA ILE A 158 -3.98 -3.14 -5.52
C ILE A 158 -3.73 -1.65 -5.34
N THR A 159 -3.97 -1.17 -4.13
CA THR A 159 -3.66 0.19 -3.71
C THR A 159 -2.28 0.22 -3.05
N LEU A 160 -1.47 1.20 -3.42
CA LEU A 160 -0.10 1.36 -2.91
C LEU A 160 0.02 2.56 -1.98
N VAL A 161 0.64 2.36 -0.82
CA VAL A 161 1.09 3.44 0.06
C VAL A 161 2.58 3.25 0.32
N ALA A 162 3.38 4.27 0.12
CA ALA A 162 4.82 4.17 0.28
C ALA A 162 5.39 5.33 1.11
N THR A 163 6.39 5.03 1.96
CA THR A 163 7.22 6.05 2.61
C THR A 163 8.58 6.11 1.94
N SER A 164 9.14 7.30 1.81
CA SER A 164 10.48 7.52 1.28
C SER A 164 11.17 8.72 1.91
N ASN A 165 12.49 8.74 1.86
CA ASN A 165 13.30 9.92 2.20
C ASN A 165 13.61 10.79 0.98
N ILE A 166 13.17 10.37 -0.20
CA ILE A 166 13.45 10.99 -1.49
C ILE A 166 12.14 11.51 -2.09
N PRO A 167 12.12 12.71 -2.69
CA PRO A 167 10.97 13.20 -3.43
C PRO A 167 10.67 12.31 -4.65
N PRO A 168 9.42 12.31 -5.14
CA PRO A 168 9.02 11.56 -6.32
C PRO A 168 9.66 12.08 -7.59
#